data_a3c3e62becb41af45fe786d6f70b3cf6
#
_entry.id   a3c3e62becb41af45fe786d6f70b3cf6
#
_cell.length_a   1.000
_cell.length_b   1.000
_cell.length_c   1.000
_cell.angle_alpha   90.00
_cell.angle_beta   90.00
_cell.angle_gamma   90.00
#
_symmetry.space_group_name_H-M   'P 1'
#
loop_
_entity.id
_entity.type
_entity.pdbx_description
1 polymer ?
#
loop_
_entity_poly.entity_id
_entity_poly.type
_entity_poly.pdbx_seq_one_letter_code
_entity_poly.pdbx_strand_id
1 'polypeptide(L)'
;MIFAAGLGTRLKPYTDNCPKAMVEVGGLPMIAHQLLRLREAGFRRVVINVHHYASQIIDYVTANDGFGLDVAFSDERGQLLDTGGGIRKALPLFDANNPVLIHNVDIFSNADLAALYRSHQESKADATLLVSQRNTSRYLVFDDAWRLVAWKNIQTGEVRTAYEELEQALTPLGADTEQHRLRAFAGIHVIAPSLFPALQSAEEVFSITNFYWQHAADYHIRGAEAPADFCWVDAGKPEALSRAAEIAQLTITNAP
;
A
#
# COMPACT_ATOMS: atom_id res chain seq x y z
N MET A 1 -0.45 -5.55 7.31
CA MET A 1 0.47 -6.31 6.43
C MET A 1 1.49 -5.37 5.84
N ILE A 2 2.75 -5.80 5.67
CA ILE A 2 3.79 -5.05 4.96
C ILE A 2 4.15 -5.81 3.69
N PHE A 3 4.16 -5.12 2.52
CA PHE A 3 4.67 -5.67 1.29
C PHE A 3 6.20 -5.55 1.23
N ALA A 4 6.91 -6.67 1.38
CA ALA A 4 8.36 -6.76 1.36
C ALA A 4 8.93 -7.77 0.32
N ALA A 5 8.06 -8.38 -0.51
CA ALA A 5 8.45 -9.38 -1.52
C ALA A 5 9.07 -8.78 -2.81
N GLY A 6 9.12 -7.45 -2.94
CA GLY A 6 9.60 -6.77 -4.14
C GLY A 6 11.08 -7.00 -4.42
N LEU A 7 11.44 -7.20 -5.71
CA LEU A 7 12.82 -7.48 -6.15
C LEU A 7 13.80 -6.31 -5.99
N GLY A 8 13.30 -5.08 -5.87
CA GLY A 8 14.14 -3.89 -5.65
C GLY A 8 15.05 -3.51 -6.81
N THR A 9 14.78 -3.92 -8.05
CA THR A 9 15.67 -3.75 -9.21
C THR A 9 16.07 -2.30 -9.50
N ARG A 10 15.21 -1.33 -9.14
CA ARG A 10 15.46 0.11 -9.31
C ARG A 10 16.43 0.69 -8.26
N LEU A 11 16.69 -0.04 -7.17
CA LEU A 11 17.60 0.36 -6.08
C LEU A 11 19.01 -0.17 -6.23
N LYS A 12 19.34 -0.85 -7.33
CA LYS A 12 20.73 -1.28 -7.57
C LYS A 12 21.68 -0.08 -7.55
N PRO A 13 22.89 -0.21 -6.97
CA PRO A 13 23.52 -1.47 -6.48
C PRO A 13 23.13 -1.87 -5.03
N TYR A 14 22.34 -1.10 -4.31
CA TYR A 14 21.99 -1.37 -2.90
C TYR A 14 21.30 -2.73 -2.70
N THR A 15 20.62 -3.24 -3.72
CA THR A 15 19.89 -4.51 -3.69
C THR A 15 20.59 -5.67 -4.38
N ASP A 16 21.88 -5.55 -4.67
CA ASP A 16 22.63 -6.65 -5.32
C ASP A 16 22.80 -7.87 -4.38
N ASN A 17 22.90 -7.63 -3.06
CA ASN A 17 23.13 -8.68 -2.07
C ASN A 17 22.13 -8.65 -0.89
N CYS A 18 21.09 -7.82 -0.95
CA CYS A 18 20.06 -7.77 0.08
C CYS A 18 18.69 -7.44 -0.52
N PRO A 19 17.58 -7.83 0.15
CA PRO A 19 16.25 -7.47 -0.31
C PRO A 19 16.01 -5.97 -0.10
N LYS A 20 15.14 -5.39 -0.93
CA LYS A 20 14.74 -3.98 -0.83
C LYS A 20 14.37 -3.55 0.59
N ALA A 21 13.65 -4.40 1.32
CA ALA A 21 13.21 -4.13 2.68
C ALA A 21 14.37 -3.96 3.68
N MET A 22 15.56 -4.45 3.36
CA MET A 22 16.77 -4.33 4.16
C MET A 22 17.67 -3.17 3.75
N VAL A 23 17.33 -2.41 2.70
CA VAL A 23 18.07 -1.19 2.37
C VAL A 23 17.88 -0.16 3.47
N GLU A 24 18.99 0.42 3.93
CA GLU A 24 18.98 1.39 5.01
C GLU A 24 18.49 2.77 4.55
N VAL A 25 17.68 3.36 5.41
CA VAL A 25 17.18 4.74 5.32
C VAL A 25 17.47 5.40 6.67
N GLY A 26 18.33 6.41 6.70
CA GLY A 26 18.68 7.09 7.95
C GLY A 26 19.27 6.18 9.05
N GLY A 27 19.98 5.13 8.66
CA GLY A 27 20.67 4.22 9.59
C GLY A 27 19.85 3.01 10.08
N LEU A 28 18.60 2.84 9.57
CA LEU A 28 17.76 1.67 9.85
C LEU A 28 17.22 1.07 8.55
N PRO A 29 17.08 -0.26 8.44
CA PRO A 29 16.40 -0.89 7.30
C PRO A 29 14.97 -0.40 7.13
N MET A 30 14.49 -0.32 5.87
CA MET A 30 13.11 0.10 5.58
C MET A 30 12.07 -0.70 6.37
N ILE A 31 12.26 -2.02 6.51
CA ILE A 31 11.34 -2.88 7.27
C ILE A 31 11.26 -2.46 8.75
N ALA A 32 12.36 -2.06 9.38
CA ALA A 32 12.39 -1.61 10.76
C ALA A 32 11.56 -0.35 10.96
N HIS A 33 11.68 0.64 10.04
CA HIS A 33 10.87 1.85 10.06
C HIS A 33 9.38 1.53 10.04
N GLN A 34 8.94 0.63 9.15
CA GLN A 34 7.53 0.30 9.02
C GLN A 34 7.01 -0.47 10.24
N LEU A 35 7.79 -1.39 10.81
CA LEU A 35 7.39 -2.12 12.03
C LEU A 35 7.26 -1.18 13.23
N LEU A 36 8.22 -0.28 13.43
CA LEU A 36 8.16 0.72 14.50
C LEU A 36 6.93 1.62 14.35
N ARG A 37 6.67 2.14 13.15
CA ARG A 37 5.49 2.97 12.87
C ARG A 37 4.17 2.26 13.12
N LEU A 38 4.06 0.99 12.71
CA LEU A 38 2.85 0.20 12.96
C LEU A 38 2.65 -0.04 14.45
N ARG A 39 3.73 -0.33 15.20
CA ARG A 39 3.67 -0.48 16.66
C ARG A 39 3.19 0.80 17.33
N GLU A 40 3.75 1.95 16.97
CA GLU A 40 3.37 3.27 17.50
C GLU A 40 1.92 3.63 17.17
N ALA A 41 1.45 3.25 15.96
CA ALA A 41 0.05 3.41 15.58
C ALA A 41 -0.92 2.44 16.30
N GLY A 42 -0.40 1.58 17.21
CA GLY A 42 -1.21 0.68 18.04
C GLY A 42 -1.50 -0.68 17.45
N PHE A 43 -0.95 -1.02 16.28
CA PHE A 43 -1.04 -2.38 15.74
C PHE A 43 -0.24 -3.36 16.60
N ARG A 44 -0.74 -4.59 16.73
CA ARG A 44 -0.11 -5.65 17.55
C ARG A 44 0.39 -6.81 16.73
N ARG A 45 -0.29 -7.12 15.63
CA ARG A 45 0.05 -8.22 14.73
C ARG A 45 0.35 -7.70 13.35
N VAL A 46 1.42 -8.19 12.74
CA VAL A 46 1.87 -7.82 11.40
C VAL A 46 2.18 -9.06 10.58
N VAL A 47 1.67 -9.10 9.35
CA VAL A 47 2.07 -10.10 8.35
C VAL A 47 3.03 -9.43 7.37
N ILE A 48 4.17 -10.06 7.11
CA ILE A 48 5.17 -9.59 6.15
C ILE A 48 5.26 -10.62 5.03
N ASN A 49 4.98 -10.22 3.77
CA ASN A 49 5.29 -11.11 2.66
C ASN A 49 6.77 -11.03 2.28
N VAL A 50 7.38 -12.16 1.98
CA VAL A 50 8.81 -12.28 1.68
C VAL A 50 9.03 -13.13 0.44
N HIS A 51 10.02 -12.77 -0.39
CA HIS A 51 10.38 -13.49 -1.61
C HIS A 51 11.90 -13.53 -1.78
N HIS A 52 12.48 -12.55 -2.47
CA HIS A 52 13.91 -12.46 -2.74
C HIS A 52 14.69 -12.18 -1.46
N TYR A 53 15.75 -12.95 -1.17
CA TYR A 53 16.51 -12.89 0.09
C TYR A 53 15.63 -12.98 1.35
N ALA A 54 14.55 -13.77 1.31
CA ALA A 54 13.57 -13.88 2.39
C ALA A 54 14.20 -14.12 3.76
N SER A 55 15.23 -15.00 3.84
CA SER A 55 15.91 -15.31 5.10
C SER A 55 16.49 -14.08 5.78
N GLN A 56 17.06 -13.12 5.02
CA GLN A 56 17.61 -11.90 5.62
C GLN A 56 16.55 -11.06 6.32
N ILE A 57 15.34 -10.96 5.77
CA ILE A 57 14.23 -10.23 6.42
C ILE A 57 13.77 -11.00 7.66
N ILE A 58 13.56 -12.32 7.53
CA ILE A 58 13.09 -13.19 8.62
C ILE A 58 14.08 -13.15 9.78
N ASP A 59 15.37 -13.38 9.52
CA ASP A 59 16.42 -13.42 10.52
C ASP A 59 16.55 -12.07 11.24
N TYR A 60 16.54 -10.96 10.49
CA TYR A 60 16.62 -9.62 11.06
C TYR A 60 15.44 -9.28 11.97
N VAL A 61 14.22 -9.54 11.51
CA VAL A 61 12.99 -9.27 12.29
C VAL A 61 12.94 -10.15 13.53
N THR A 62 13.33 -11.43 13.41
CA THR A 62 13.35 -12.38 14.53
C THR A 62 14.42 -12.01 15.56
N ALA A 63 15.64 -11.64 15.12
CA ALA A 63 16.72 -11.22 15.99
C ALA A 63 16.41 -9.93 16.78
N ASN A 64 15.45 -9.12 16.29
CA ASN A 64 14.97 -7.90 16.97
C ASN A 64 13.61 -8.11 17.67
N ASP A 65 13.26 -9.36 18.02
CA ASP A 65 12.03 -9.72 18.76
C ASP A 65 10.75 -9.14 18.10
N GLY A 66 10.69 -9.18 16.76
CA GLY A 66 9.57 -8.62 15.98
C GLY A 66 9.31 -7.14 16.22
N PHE A 67 10.26 -6.41 16.79
CA PHE A 67 10.10 -5.01 17.24
C PHE A 67 8.97 -4.82 18.26
N GLY A 68 8.69 -5.86 19.06
CA GLY A 68 7.58 -5.90 20.04
C GLY A 68 6.20 -6.16 19.41
N LEU A 69 6.16 -6.70 18.20
CA LEU A 69 4.97 -7.08 17.46
C LEU A 69 4.87 -8.60 17.30
N ASP A 70 3.66 -9.14 17.22
CA ASP A 70 3.41 -10.52 16.77
C ASP A 70 3.57 -10.55 15.24
N VAL A 71 4.69 -11.09 14.74
CA VAL A 71 5.02 -11.09 13.32
C VAL A 71 4.87 -12.48 12.72
N ALA A 72 4.06 -12.57 11.65
CA ALA A 72 3.95 -13.75 10.80
C ALA A 72 4.51 -13.46 9.40
N PHE A 73 5.07 -14.47 8.74
CA PHE A 73 5.62 -14.33 7.40
C PHE A 73 4.78 -15.10 6.38
N SER A 74 4.41 -14.40 5.29
CA SER A 74 3.80 -15.00 4.09
C SER A 74 4.91 -15.26 3.07
N ASP A 75 5.29 -16.53 2.91
CA ASP A 75 6.44 -16.94 2.10
C ASP A 75 6.09 -17.09 0.62
N GLU A 76 6.62 -16.20 -0.22
CA GLU A 76 6.44 -16.19 -1.67
C GLU A 76 7.68 -16.69 -2.43
N ARG A 77 8.66 -17.35 -1.78
CA ARG A 77 9.91 -17.77 -2.42
C ARG A 77 9.72 -18.66 -3.66
N GLY A 78 8.62 -19.40 -3.74
CA GLY A 78 8.31 -20.23 -4.91
C GLY A 78 7.86 -19.44 -6.14
N GLN A 79 7.19 -18.31 -5.95
CA GLN A 79 6.64 -17.47 -7.01
C GLN A 79 6.31 -16.08 -6.49
N LEU A 80 6.72 -15.05 -7.23
CA LEU A 80 6.29 -13.67 -6.95
C LEU A 80 4.84 -13.48 -7.41
N LEU A 81 3.97 -13.08 -6.48
CA LEU A 81 2.51 -13.09 -6.68
C LEU A 81 1.91 -11.72 -7.04
N ASP A 82 2.74 -10.66 -7.16
CA ASP A 82 2.29 -9.27 -7.23
C ASP A 82 1.48 -8.90 -5.97
N THR A 83 0.98 -7.69 -5.90
CA THR A 83 0.38 -7.12 -4.68
C THR A 83 -0.94 -7.78 -4.29
N GLY A 84 -1.80 -8.09 -5.24
CA GLY A 84 -3.07 -8.76 -4.98
C GLY A 84 -2.91 -10.24 -4.60
N GLY A 85 -2.09 -10.97 -5.37
CA GLY A 85 -1.78 -12.36 -5.05
C GLY A 85 -1.05 -12.53 -3.71
N GLY A 86 -0.17 -11.55 -3.35
CA GLY A 86 0.45 -11.51 -2.03
C GLY A 86 -0.55 -11.37 -0.89
N ILE A 87 -1.59 -10.52 -1.04
CA ILE A 87 -2.69 -10.44 -0.07
C ILE A 87 -3.44 -11.78 -0.02
N ARG A 88 -3.84 -12.30 -1.18
CA ARG A 88 -4.55 -13.59 -1.28
C ARG A 88 -3.82 -14.71 -0.53
N LYS A 89 -2.52 -14.83 -0.73
CA LYS A 89 -1.69 -15.83 -0.03
C LYS A 89 -1.64 -15.60 1.47
N ALA A 90 -1.66 -14.35 1.91
CA ALA A 90 -1.59 -13.97 3.32
C ALA A 90 -2.94 -14.09 4.06
N LEU A 91 -4.08 -14.27 3.36
CA LEU A 91 -5.42 -14.34 3.97
C LEU A 91 -5.51 -15.30 5.17
N PRO A 92 -4.94 -16.53 5.14
CA PRO A 92 -4.99 -17.43 6.29
C PRO A 92 -4.26 -16.94 7.54
N LEU A 93 -3.40 -15.93 7.39
CA LEU A 93 -2.63 -15.32 8.49
C LEU A 93 -3.34 -14.10 9.08
N PHE A 94 -4.41 -13.60 8.46
CA PHE A 94 -5.18 -12.47 8.95
C PHE A 94 -6.24 -12.89 9.97
N ASP A 95 -6.64 -11.96 10.82
CA ASP A 95 -7.85 -12.12 11.61
C ASP A 95 -9.07 -11.91 10.69
N ALA A 96 -9.93 -12.94 10.63
CA ALA A 96 -11.12 -12.92 9.78
C ALA A 96 -12.20 -11.90 10.22
N ASN A 97 -12.07 -11.31 11.41
CA ASN A 97 -13.07 -10.40 11.98
C ASN A 97 -12.64 -8.93 11.94
N ASN A 98 -11.38 -8.65 11.64
CA ASN A 98 -10.85 -7.30 11.69
C ASN A 98 -10.32 -6.84 10.32
N PRO A 99 -10.48 -5.55 9.99
CA PRO A 99 -9.83 -4.97 8.82
C PRO A 99 -8.31 -5.10 8.87
N VAL A 100 -7.67 -5.13 7.71
CA VAL A 100 -6.22 -5.23 7.58
C VAL A 100 -5.67 -3.97 6.93
N LEU A 101 -4.80 -3.24 7.64
CA LEU A 101 -4.00 -2.17 7.04
C LEU A 101 -2.83 -2.80 6.28
N ILE A 102 -2.64 -2.38 5.03
CA ILE A 102 -1.59 -2.84 4.12
C ILE A 102 -0.70 -1.66 3.75
N HIS A 103 0.60 -1.87 3.80
CA HIS A 103 1.61 -0.83 3.62
C HIS A 103 2.78 -1.35 2.78
N ASN A 104 3.16 -0.61 1.73
CA ASN A 104 4.39 -0.92 1.00
C ASN A 104 5.61 -0.59 1.85
N VAL A 105 6.60 -1.48 1.91
CA VAL A 105 7.80 -1.30 2.74
C VAL A 105 8.62 -0.05 2.39
N ASP A 106 8.59 0.35 1.13
CA ASP A 106 9.35 1.48 0.57
C ASP A 106 8.63 2.83 0.64
N ILE A 107 7.42 2.89 1.17
CA ILE A 107 6.69 4.15 1.33
C ILE A 107 7.04 4.79 2.67
N PHE A 108 7.55 6.00 2.60
CA PHE A 108 7.78 6.86 3.76
C PHE A 108 6.82 8.05 3.71
N SER A 109 6.11 8.29 4.79
CA SER A 109 5.12 9.38 4.87
C SER A 109 4.82 9.77 6.31
N ASN A 110 4.22 10.93 6.52
CA ASN A 110 3.68 11.35 7.80
C ASN A 110 2.20 10.96 8.00
N ALA A 111 1.69 9.98 7.24
CA ALA A 111 0.30 9.53 7.38
C ALA A 111 -0.01 9.05 8.81
N ASP A 112 -1.11 9.49 9.38
CA ASP A 112 -1.66 8.91 10.60
C ASP A 112 -2.36 7.58 10.27
N LEU A 113 -1.61 6.47 10.47
CA LEU A 113 -2.09 5.13 10.17
C LEU A 113 -3.26 4.71 11.06
N ALA A 114 -3.27 5.17 12.31
CA ALA A 114 -4.36 4.90 13.24
C ALA A 114 -5.64 5.64 12.84
N ALA A 115 -5.54 6.90 12.41
CA ALA A 115 -6.67 7.67 11.91
C ALA A 115 -7.23 7.08 10.62
N LEU A 116 -6.37 6.65 9.68
CA LEU A 116 -6.79 5.97 8.45
C LEU A 116 -7.59 4.68 8.78
N TYR A 117 -7.08 3.87 9.72
CA TYR A 117 -7.73 2.64 10.13
C TYR A 117 -9.09 2.91 10.78
N ARG A 118 -9.18 3.88 11.70
CA ARG A 118 -10.46 4.30 12.32
C ARG A 118 -11.46 4.81 11.27
N SER A 119 -11.03 5.70 10.36
CA SER A 119 -11.88 6.21 9.28
C SER A 119 -12.42 5.10 8.38
N HIS A 120 -11.61 4.05 8.13
CA HIS A 120 -12.10 2.87 7.41
C HIS A 120 -13.21 2.15 8.18
N GLN A 121 -13.03 1.89 9.48
CA GLN A 121 -14.04 1.22 10.31
C GLN A 121 -15.35 2.01 10.37
N GLU A 122 -15.27 3.33 10.53
CA GLU A 122 -16.43 4.24 10.56
C GLU A 122 -17.19 4.28 9.24
N SER A 123 -16.49 4.26 8.12
CA SER A 123 -17.07 4.33 6.78
C SER A 123 -17.79 3.06 6.35
N LYS A 124 -17.53 1.92 7.00
CA LYS A 124 -18.00 0.59 6.61
C LYS A 124 -17.70 0.24 5.14
N ALA A 125 -16.63 0.80 4.60
CA ALA A 125 -16.16 0.48 3.25
C ALA A 125 -15.51 -0.90 3.20
N ASP A 126 -15.54 -1.54 2.03
CA ASP A 126 -14.82 -2.81 1.79
C ASP A 126 -13.32 -2.56 1.61
N ALA A 127 -12.95 -1.42 1.02
CA ALA A 127 -11.57 -0.94 1.01
C ALA A 127 -11.50 0.59 1.15
N THR A 128 -10.45 1.08 1.82
CA THR A 128 -10.12 2.52 1.91
C THR A 128 -8.69 2.73 1.45
N LEU A 129 -8.50 3.50 0.39
CA LEU A 129 -7.21 3.76 -0.24
C LEU A 129 -6.72 5.15 0.18
N LEU A 130 -5.53 5.23 0.81
CA LEU A 130 -4.90 6.53 1.04
C LEU A 130 -4.42 7.10 -0.28
N VAL A 131 -4.87 8.30 -0.59
CA VAL A 131 -4.61 8.97 -1.87
C VAL A 131 -4.19 10.42 -1.65
N SER A 132 -3.50 11.01 -2.63
CA SER A 132 -3.05 12.40 -2.55
C SER A 132 -3.04 13.09 -3.91
N GLN A 133 -3.06 14.42 -3.88
CA GLN A 133 -2.83 15.27 -5.05
C GLN A 133 -1.32 15.35 -5.31
N ARG A 134 -0.77 14.41 -6.05
CA ARG A 134 0.62 14.46 -6.52
C ARG A 134 0.71 14.12 -7.99
N ASN A 135 1.70 14.65 -8.66
CA ASN A 135 1.93 14.37 -10.07
C ASN A 135 2.33 12.90 -10.28
N THR A 136 1.60 12.23 -11.15
CA THR A 136 1.87 10.86 -11.60
C THR A 136 1.29 10.68 -13.00
N SER A 137 1.67 9.63 -13.70
CA SER A 137 0.99 9.23 -14.93
C SER A 137 -0.26 8.37 -14.68
N ARG A 138 -0.40 7.79 -13.48
CA ARG A 138 -1.43 6.81 -13.15
C ARG A 138 -2.27 7.30 -11.98
N TYR A 139 -3.52 7.56 -12.23
CA TYR A 139 -4.48 8.05 -11.24
C TYR A 139 -5.58 7.04 -10.97
N LEU A 140 -6.05 7.03 -9.74
CA LEU A 140 -7.37 6.52 -9.39
C LEU A 140 -8.37 7.67 -9.57
N VAL A 141 -9.53 7.36 -10.12
CA VAL A 141 -10.61 8.33 -10.34
C VAL A 141 -11.72 8.03 -9.34
N PHE A 142 -12.10 9.04 -8.59
CA PHE A 142 -13.17 8.96 -7.60
C PHE A 142 -14.30 9.89 -7.98
N ASP A 143 -15.54 9.51 -7.66
CA ASP A 143 -16.70 10.37 -7.76
C ASP A 143 -16.73 11.45 -6.64
N ASP A 144 -17.79 12.24 -6.59
CA ASP A 144 -18.01 13.29 -5.59
C ASP A 144 -18.22 12.72 -4.16
N ALA A 145 -18.69 11.47 -4.05
CA ALA A 145 -18.81 10.71 -2.80
C ALA A 145 -17.54 9.94 -2.40
N TRP A 146 -16.42 10.17 -3.11
CA TRP A 146 -15.15 9.46 -2.90
C TRP A 146 -15.20 7.96 -3.18
N ARG A 147 -16.14 7.45 -3.97
CA ARG A 147 -16.13 6.07 -4.43
C ARG A 147 -15.19 5.93 -5.63
N LEU A 148 -14.42 4.86 -5.64
CA LEU A 148 -13.55 4.54 -6.78
C LEU A 148 -14.44 4.19 -7.99
N VAL A 149 -14.22 4.87 -9.11
CA VAL A 149 -14.96 4.63 -10.35
C VAL A 149 -14.07 4.20 -11.51
N ALA A 150 -12.77 4.54 -11.49
CA ALA A 150 -11.86 4.13 -12.55
C ALA A 150 -10.39 4.22 -12.13
N TRP A 151 -9.55 3.63 -12.96
CA TRP A 151 -8.12 3.91 -13.06
C TRP A 151 -7.84 4.58 -14.40
N LYS A 152 -6.91 5.54 -14.41
CA LYS A 152 -6.55 6.28 -15.61
C LYS A 152 -5.05 6.50 -15.73
N ASN A 153 -4.52 6.32 -16.96
CA ASN A 153 -3.18 6.76 -17.33
C ASN A 153 -3.29 8.01 -18.20
N ILE A 154 -2.87 9.16 -17.67
CA ILE A 154 -2.98 10.45 -18.39
C ILE A 154 -1.97 10.61 -19.54
N GLN A 155 -0.89 9.81 -19.58
CA GLN A 155 0.08 9.85 -20.67
C GLN A 155 -0.40 9.08 -21.90
N THR A 156 -1.07 7.93 -21.68
CA THR A 156 -1.58 7.10 -22.77
C THR A 156 -3.05 7.37 -23.10
N GLY A 157 -3.78 8.06 -22.22
CA GLY A 157 -5.23 8.24 -22.31
C GLY A 157 -6.03 7.01 -21.89
N GLU A 158 -5.38 5.90 -21.51
CA GLU A 158 -6.04 4.65 -21.15
C GLU A 158 -6.90 4.84 -19.88
N VAL A 159 -8.14 4.40 -19.96
CA VAL A 159 -9.11 4.32 -18.86
C VAL A 159 -9.47 2.88 -18.61
N ARG A 160 -9.58 2.48 -17.35
CA ARG A 160 -10.07 1.16 -16.91
C ARG A 160 -11.14 1.37 -15.85
N THR A 161 -12.32 0.84 -16.08
CA THR A 161 -13.46 1.01 -15.20
C THR A 161 -14.35 -0.22 -15.22
N ALA A 162 -15.06 -0.49 -14.13
CA ALA A 162 -16.14 -1.47 -14.06
C ALA A 162 -17.50 -0.88 -14.51
N TYR A 163 -17.56 0.42 -14.84
CA TYR A 163 -18.77 1.14 -15.25
C TYR A 163 -18.65 1.49 -16.72
N GLU A 164 -19.25 0.69 -17.59
CA GLU A 164 -19.15 0.83 -19.08
C GLU A 164 -19.51 2.25 -19.57
N GLU A 165 -20.51 2.87 -18.95
CA GLU A 165 -21.00 4.21 -19.31
C GLU A 165 -19.98 5.32 -18.99
N LEU A 166 -19.02 5.09 -18.08
CA LEU A 166 -18.05 6.10 -17.68
C LEU A 166 -16.79 6.11 -18.56
N GLU A 167 -16.49 5.06 -19.31
CA GLU A 167 -15.23 4.97 -20.06
C GLU A 167 -15.05 6.14 -21.03
N GLN A 168 -16.09 6.45 -21.83
CA GLN A 168 -16.04 7.55 -22.78
C GLN A 168 -15.99 8.91 -22.10
N ALA A 169 -16.72 9.09 -20.99
CA ALA A 169 -16.76 10.34 -20.25
C ALA A 169 -15.42 10.64 -19.56
N LEU A 170 -14.74 9.60 -19.10
CA LEU A 170 -13.46 9.74 -18.39
C LEU A 170 -12.25 9.81 -19.33
N THR A 171 -12.36 9.43 -20.58
CA THR A 171 -11.27 9.46 -21.56
C THR A 171 -10.63 10.85 -21.70
N PRO A 172 -11.35 11.98 -21.85
CA PRO A 172 -10.78 13.31 -21.93
C PRO A 172 -10.35 13.89 -20.58
N LEU A 173 -10.68 13.26 -19.45
CA LEU A 173 -10.44 13.80 -18.11
C LEU A 173 -8.93 13.95 -17.83
N GLY A 174 -8.44 15.16 -17.71
CA GLY A 174 -7.02 15.47 -17.39
C GLY A 174 -6.80 16.12 -16.03
N ALA A 175 -7.88 16.56 -15.37
CA ALA A 175 -7.88 17.24 -14.07
C ALA A 175 -9.18 16.95 -13.33
N ASP A 176 -9.27 17.40 -12.09
CA ASP A 176 -10.49 17.33 -11.29
C ASP A 176 -11.64 18.09 -11.97
N THR A 177 -12.84 17.57 -11.82
CA THR A 177 -14.12 18.21 -12.20
C THR A 177 -15.05 18.26 -10.99
N GLU A 178 -16.24 18.82 -11.14
CA GLU A 178 -17.26 18.76 -10.07
C GLU A 178 -17.66 17.33 -9.72
N GLN A 179 -17.62 16.42 -10.69
CA GLN A 179 -18.07 15.03 -10.52
C GLN A 179 -16.96 14.03 -10.29
N HIS A 180 -15.71 14.33 -10.68
CA HIS A 180 -14.61 13.37 -10.61
C HIS A 180 -13.32 13.99 -10.08
N ARG A 181 -12.60 13.24 -9.25
CA ARG A 181 -11.30 13.58 -8.68
C ARG A 181 -10.23 12.59 -9.10
N LEU A 182 -9.10 13.10 -9.60
CA LEU A 182 -7.93 12.29 -9.94
C LEU A 182 -6.95 12.31 -8.77
N ARG A 183 -6.69 11.15 -8.17
CA ARG A 183 -5.77 11.03 -7.04
C ARG A 183 -4.74 9.95 -7.26
N ALA A 184 -3.53 10.22 -6.82
CA ALA A 184 -2.46 9.24 -6.84
C ALA A 184 -2.55 8.33 -5.61
N PHE A 185 -2.49 7.03 -5.81
CA PHE A 185 -2.46 6.04 -4.73
C PHE A 185 -1.15 6.14 -3.94
N ALA A 186 -1.23 6.18 -2.63
CA ALA A 186 -0.08 6.36 -1.75
C ALA A 186 0.63 5.04 -1.37
N GLY A 187 0.13 3.88 -1.79
CA GLY A 187 0.70 2.57 -1.39
C GLY A 187 0.35 2.15 0.04
N ILE A 188 -0.68 2.78 0.62
CA ILE A 188 -1.22 2.47 1.95
C ILE A 188 -2.73 2.35 1.83
N HIS A 189 -3.30 1.27 2.32
CA HIS A 189 -4.74 1.03 2.25
C HIS A 189 -5.22 0.11 3.37
N VAL A 190 -6.53 0.09 3.58
CA VAL A 190 -7.19 -0.81 4.54
C VAL A 190 -8.24 -1.61 3.79
N ILE A 191 -8.30 -2.91 4.03
CA ILE A 191 -9.32 -3.82 3.48
C ILE A 191 -10.14 -4.43 4.61
N ALA A 192 -11.45 -4.53 4.40
CA ALA A 192 -12.36 -5.22 5.31
C ALA A 192 -12.42 -6.74 5.03
N PRO A 193 -12.79 -7.56 6.02
CA PRO A 193 -13.00 -8.99 5.83
C PRO A 193 -14.05 -9.35 4.77
N SER A 194 -15.01 -8.46 4.48
CA SER A 194 -16.00 -8.63 3.41
C SER A 194 -15.37 -8.82 2.03
N LEU A 195 -14.15 -8.31 1.82
CA LEU A 195 -13.42 -8.42 0.56
C LEU A 195 -12.64 -9.76 0.43
N PHE A 196 -12.42 -10.48 1.54
CA PHE A 196 -11.60 -11.70 1.54
C PHE A 196 -12.12 -12.80 0.61
N PRO A 197 -13.43 -13.08 0.49
CA PRO A 197 -13.93 -14.09 -0.44
C PRO A 197 -13.61 -13.76 -1.90
N ALA A 198 -13.74 -12.50 -2.32
CA ALA A 198 -13.39 -12.08 -3.67
C ALA A 198 -11.88 -12.20 -3.94
N LEU A 199 -11.04 -11.78 -2.98
CA LEU A 199 -9.59 -11.95 -3.06
C LEU A 199 -9.19 -13.44 -3.14
N GLN A 200 -9.85 -14.32 -2.38
CA GLN A 200 -9.58 -15.76 -2.40
C GLN A 200 -9.95 -16.39 -3.75
N SER A 201 -10.98 -15.87 -4.43
CA SER A 201 -11.47 -16.38 -5.72
C SER A 201 -10.73 -15.78 -6.92
N ALA A 202 -9.91 -14.74 -6.72
CA ALA A 202 -9.14 -14.09 -7.78
C ALA A 202 -8.03 -15.01 -8.32
N GLU A 203 -7.39 -14.61 -9.41
CA GLU A 203 -6.20 -15.27 -9.97
C GLU A 203 -5.07 -15.38 -8.93
N GLU A 204 -4.09 -16.24 -9.18
CA GLU A 204 -2.96 -16.40 -8.27
C GLU A 204 -2.03 -15.19 -8.28
N VAL A 205 -1.77 -14.62 -9.47
CA VAL A 205 -0.87 -13.48 -9.67
C VAL A 205 -1.65 -12.31 -10.25
N PHE A 206 -1.84 -11.27 -9.45
CA PHE A 206 -2.54 -10.06 -9.89
C PHE A 206 -2.16 -8.83 -9.07
N SER A 207 -2.36 -7.65 -9.67
CA SER A 207 -2.19 -6.36 -9.00
C SER A 207 -3.42 -6.00 -8.18
N ILE A 208 -3.23 -5.59 -6.93
CA ILE A 208 -4.35 -5.12 -6.08
C ILE A 208 -5.04 -3.87 -6.66
N THR A 209 -4.30 -3.00 -7.34
CA THR A 209 -4.89 -1.82 -7.99
C THR A 209 -5.84 -2.24 -9.12
N ASN A 210 -5.46 -3.27 -9.90
CA ASN A 210 -6.35 -3.81 -10.93
C ASN A 210 -7.60 -4.44 -10.33
N PHE A 211 -7.44 -5.20 -9.26
CA PHE A 211 -8.55 -5.79 -8.53
C PHE A 211 -9.55 -4.70 -8.05
N TYR A 212 -9.05 -3.59 -7.52
CA TYR A 212 -9.93 -2.53 -7.02
C TYR A 212 -10.81 -1.92 -8.11
N TRP A 213 -10.26 -1.51 -9.24
CA TRP A 213 -11.12 -0.91 -10.28
C TRP A 213 -12.05 -1.94 -10.94
N GLN A 214 -11.64 -3.21 -11.05
CA GLN A 214 -12.49 -4.29 -11.58
C GLN A 214 -13.70 -4.59 -10.71
N HIS A 215 -13.56 -4.43 -9.38
CA HIS A 215 -14.60 -4.73 -8.40
C HIS A 215 -15.27 -3.47 -7.82
N ALA A 216 -15.00 -2.30 -8.38
CA ALA A 216 -15.54 -1.03 -7.87
C ALA A 216 -17.07 -0.92 -7.97
N ALA A 217 -17.71 -1.65 -8.90
CA ALA A 217 -19.16 -1.70 -9.01
C ALA A 217 -19.82 -2.57 -7.94
N ASP A 218 -19.14 -3.64 -7.51
CA ASP A 218 -19.69 -4.63 -6.58
C ASP A 218 -19.37 -4.33 -5.11
N TYR A 219 -18.25 -3.63 -4.85
CA TYR A 219 -17.74 -3.34 -3.51
C TYR A 219 -17.60 -1.84 -3.26
N HIS A 220 -17.82 -1.43 -2.02
CA HIS A 220 -17.60 -0.04 -1.61
C HIS A 220 -16.11 0.22 -1.41
N ILE A 221 -15.42 0.60 -2.50
CA ILE A 221 -14.01 0.99 -2.49
C ILE A 221 -13.93 2.51 -2.51
N ARG A 222 -13.32 3.12 -1.47
CA ARG A 222 -13.26 4.58 -1.33
C ARG A 222 -11.84 5.12 -1.26
N GLY A 223 -11.70 6.40 -1.62
CA GLY A 223 -10.53 7.21 -1.34
C GLY A 223 -10.57 7.82 0.06
N ALA A 224 -9.42 7.89 0.73
CA ALA A 224 -9.16 8.76 1.86
C ALA A 224 -8.09 9.76 1.43
N GLU A 225 -8.48 11.03 1.24
CA GLU A 225 -7.53 12.06 0.81
C GLU A 225 -6.59 12.43 1.94
N ALA A 226 -5.30 12.42 1.66
CA ALA A 226 -4.28 12.84 2.61
C ALA A 226 -4.40 14.35 2.89
N PRO A 227 -4.03 14.81 4.10
CA PRO A 227 -4.09 16.24 4.45
C PRO A 227 -3.10 17.07 3.61
N ALA A 228 -3.28 18.40 3.62
CA ALA A 228 -2.48 19.33 2.82
C ALA A 228 -0.96 19.31 3.15
N ASP A 229 -0.60 18.98 4.39
CA ASP A 229 0.78 18.84 4.87
C ASP A 229 1.36 17.43 4.70
N PHE A 230 0.71 16.60 3.88
CA PHE A 230 1.13 15.24 3.62
C PHE A 230 2.49 15.17 2.97
N CYS A 231 3.45 14.60 3.69
CA CYS A 231 4.77 14.25 3.18
C CYS A 231 4.78 12.78 2.74
N TRP A 232 5.27 12.54 1.53
CA TRP A 232 5.30 11.19 0.96
C TRP A 232 6.49 11.00 0.03
N VAL A 233 7.10 9.82 0.07
CA VAL A 233 8.12 9.40 -0.90
C VAL A 233 8.09 7.88 -1.08
N ASP A 234 8.27 7.43 -2.34
CA ASP A 234 8.62 6.06 -2.73
C ASP A 234 10.15 5.93 -2.72
N ALA A 235 10.71 5.29 -1.71
CA ALA A 235 12.15 5.03 -1.55
C ALA A 235 12.65 3.87 -2.47
N GLY A 236 11.93 3.54 -3.52
CA GLY A 236 12.28 2.50 -4.49
C GLY A 236 13.38 2.88 -5.47
N LYS A 237 14.02 4.07 -5.32
CA LYS A 237 15.13 4.54 -6.14
C LYS A 237 16.20 5.21 -5.27
N PRO A 238 17.50 5.13 -5.66
CA PRO A 238 18.60 5.70 -4.88
C PRO A 238 18.43 7.18 -4.53
N GLU A 239 17.98 7.99 -5.49
CA GLU A 239 17.78 9.45 -5.32
C GLU A 239 16.69 9.80 -4.28
N ALA A 240 15.82 8.87 -3.96
CA ALA A 240 14.75 9.07 -2.99
C ALA A 240 15.15 8.75 -1.54
N LEU A 241 16.28 8.07 -1.30
CA LEU A 241 16.69 7.60 0.02
C LEU A 241 16.93 8.75 1.00
N SER A 242 17.56 9.84 0.56
CA SER A 242 17.77 11.02 1.40
C SER A 242 16.47 11.63 1.88
N ARG A 243 15.50 11.80 0.95
CA ARG A 243 14.18 12.33 1.31
C ARG A 243 13.39 11.39 2.22
N ALA A 244 13.54 10.07 2.01
CA ALA A 244 12.95 9.08 2.90
C ALA A 244 13.51 9.18 4.32
N ALA A 245 14.82 9.42 4.47
CA ALA A 245 15.46 9.61 5.76
C ALA A 245 14.95 10.87 6.50
N GLU A 246 14.76 11.98 5.79
CA GLU A 246 14.17 13.19 6.37
C GLU A 246 12.75 12.93 6.89
N ILE A 247 11.89 12.25 6.11
CA ILE A 247 10.53 11.92 6.55
C ILE A 247 10.54 10.95 7.72
N ALA A 248 11.42 9.95 7.71
CA ALA A 248 11.56 9.00 8.80
C ALA A 248 11.91 9.69 10.13
N GLN A 249 12.80 10.69 10.11
CA GLN A 249 13.14 11.48 11.30
C GLN A 249 11.93 12.26 11.85
N LEU A 250 11.11 12.85 10.97
CA LEU A 250 9.91 13.59 11.39
C LEU A 250 8.87 12.68 12.07
N THR A 251 8.82 11.41 11.68
CA THR A 251 7.83 10.46 12.22
C THR A 251 8.28 9.81 13.52
N ILE A 252 9.59 9.66 13.76
CA ILE A 252 10.14 9.10 15.01
C ILE A 252 10.18 10.16 16.12
N THR A 253 10.45 11.44 15.81
CA THR A 253 10.53 12.53 16.80
C THR A 253 9.17 13.00 17.32
N ASN A 254 8.08 12.68 16.63
CA ASN A 254 6.72 13.00 17.06
C ASN A 254 6.01 11.84 17.78
N ALA A 255 6.75 10.78 18.15
CA ALA A 255 6.24 9.76 19.05
C ALA A 255 6.20 10.33 20.49
N PRO A 256 5.05 10.26 21.20
CA PRO A 256 4.90 10.79 22.54
C PRO A 256 5.76 10.09 23.57
#